data_04dcbf103db118b54beea8320c8f3f35
#
_entry.id   04dcbf103db118b54beea8320c8f3f35
#
_cell.length_a   1.000
_cell.length_b   1.000
_cell.length_c   1.000
_cell.angle_alpha   90.00
_cell.angle_beta   90.00
_cell.angle_gamma   90.00
#
_symmetry.space_group_name_H-M   'P 1'
#
loop_
_entity.id
_entity.type
_entity.pdbx_description
1 polymer ?
#
loop_
_entity_poly.entity_id
_entity_poly.type
_entity_poly.pdbx_seq_one_letter_code
_entity_poly.pdbx_strand_id
1 'polypeptide(L)'
;MKEENAINFLMYSYFGITLDSESEEIKKAAVFRAYKDASSHVLSVSGTETTKENLKNDGLDKIKIFIDSICLEKADYEEQHRKCCDELLGIYKGKTDERYPFTYGIAQKWINMTMKYLYIILSILGKYKENHECYRDYFEKLIRIESEMDVPLDSFLLEYISNSPKKKKYQEHREQGAMDIQILQKNGQKGYYSDKALAWSKYENYEPYRELQSTLKKKLEDCEEKNPLDWEGPVWIKVSRWRKK
;
A
#
# COMPACT_ATOMS: atom_id res chain seq x y z
N MET A 1 23.31 -6.14 -21.88
CA MET A 1 22.01 -6.85 -21.74
C MET A 1 20.97 -5.99 -22.42
N LYS A 2 20.05 -6.55 -23.19
CA LYS A 2 18.93 -5.79 -23.76
C LYS A 2 18.04 -5.28 -22.64
N GLU A 3 17.40 -4.11 -22.79
CA GLU A 3 16.57 -3.46 -21.76
C GLU A 3 15.44 -4.37 -21.27
N GLU A 4 14.72 -5.00 -22.20
CA GLU A 4 13.63 -5.95 -21.88
C GLU A 4 14.10 -7.13 -21.02
N ASN A 5 15.30 -7.69 -21.29
CA ASN A 5 15.87 -8.77 -20.48
C ASN A 5 16.22 -8.29 -19.05
N ALA A 6 16.68 -7.03 -18.93
CA ALA A 6 16.96 -6.45 -17.61
C ALA A 6 15.68 -6.24 -16.80
N ILE A 7 14.62 -5.76 -17.43
CA ILE A 7 13.30 -5.60 -16.80
C ILE A 7 12.72 -6.97 -16.40
N ASN A 8 12.77 -7.97 -17.28
CA ASN A 8 12.35 -9.34 -16.95
C ASN A 8 13.11 -9.89 -15.73
N PHE A 9 14.43 -9.69 -15.69
CA PHE A 9 15.23 -10.13 -14.54
C PHE A 9 14.79 -9.42 -13.24
N LEU A 10 14.56 -8.12 -13.28
CA LEU A 10 14.11 -7.35 -12.11
C LEU A 10 12.69 -7.76 -11.65
N MET A 11 11.76 -7.93 -12.59
CA MET A 11 10.40 -8.39 -12.28
C MET A 11 10.43 -9.79 -11.66
N TYR A 12 11.21 -10.71 -12.24
CA TYR A 12 11.34 -12.04 -11.68
C TYR A 12 12.00 -12.04 -10.31
N SER A 13 13.07 -11.28 -10.12
CA SER A 13 13.80 -11.20 -8.85
C SER A 13 12.95 -10.61 -7.72
N TYR A 14 12.05 -9.68 -8.02
CA TYR A 14 11.26 -8.98 -7.01
C TYR A 14 9.86 -9.58 -6.82
N PHE A 15 9.18 -9.95 -7.90
CA PHE A 15 7.79 -10.44 -7.89
C PHE A 15 7.66 -11.93 -8.23
N GLY A 16 8.68 -12.56 -8.83
CA GLY A 16 8.61 -13.94 -9.31
C GLY A 16 7.85 -14.12 -10.64
N ILE A 17 7.61 -13.04 -11.39
CA ILE A 17 6.92 -13.00 -12.67
C ILE A 17 7.78 -12.40 -13.78
N THR A 18 7.35 -12.57 -15.01
CA THR A 18 7.98 -12.00 -16.21
C THR A 18 6.99 -11.13 -16.98
N LEU A 19 7.46 -10.47 -18.05
CA LEU A 19 6.58 -9.72 -18.96
C LEU A 19 5.54 -10.57 -19.71
N ASP A 20 5.73 -11.89 -19.73
CA ASP A 20 4.81 -12.84 -20.39
C ASP A 20 3.92 -13.59 -19.38
N SER A 21 3.91 -13.20 -18.10
CA SER A 21 3.07 -13.82 -17.08
C SER A 21 1.60 -13.49 -17.27
N GLU A 22 0.75 -14.48 -16.95
CA GLU A 22 -0.71 -14.38 -17.05
C GLU A 22 -1.33 -13.51 -15.95
N SER A 23 -2.55 -12.98 -16.20
CA SER A 23 -3.28 -12.09 -15.28
C SER A 23 -3.35 -12.61 -13.86
N GLU A 24 -3.66 -13.89 -13.68
CA GLU A 24 -3.78 -14.50 -12.36
C GLU A 24 -2.45 -14.62 -11.63
N GLU A 25 -1.36 -14.87 -12.36
CA GLU A 25 -0.01 -14.89 -11.81
C GLU A 25 0.40 -13.49 -11.33
N ILE A 26 0.10 -12.46 -12.13
CA ILE A 26 0.40 -11.06 -11.81
C ILE A 26 -0.37 -10.61 -10.57
N LYS A 27 -1.68 -10.87 -10.49
CA LYS A 27 -2.49 -10.58 -9.29
C LYS A 27 -1.91 -11.26 -8.06
N LYS A 28 -1.68 -12.57 -8.16
CA LYS A 28 -1.12 -13.37 -7.06
C LYS A 28 0.24 -12.85 -6.61
N ALA A 29 1.12 -12.50 -7.54
CA ALA A 29 2.46 -11.99 -7.23
C ALA A 29 2.38 -10.64 -6.50
N ALA A 30 1.54 -9.71 -6.95
CA ALA A 30 1.34 -8.41 -6.31
C ALA A 30 0.80 -8.57 -4.88
N VAL A 31 -0.26 -9.37 -4.69
CA VAL A 31 -0.86 -9.63 -3.36
C VAL A 31 0.14 -10.30 -2.42
N PHE A 32 0.86 -11.31 -2.91
CA PHE A 32 1.82 -12.05 -2.10
C PHE A 32 3.02 -11.20 -1.67
N ARG A 33 3.52 -10.35 -2.57
CA ARG A 33 4.60 -9.42 -2.26
C ARG A 33 4.15 -8.39 -1.23
N ALA A 34 2.96 -7.83 -1.42
CA ALA A 34 2.35 -6.87 -0.49
C ALA A 34 2.14 -7.45 0.91
N TYR A 35 1.77 -8.72 1.03
CA TYR A 35 1.66 -9.41 2.31
C TYR A 35 2.99 -9.40 3.09
N LYS A 36 4.09 -9.71 2.43
CA LYS A 36 5.42 -9.69 3.06
C LYS A 36 5.75 -8.31 3.64
N ASP A 37 5.43 -7.25 2.91
CA ASP A 37 5.73 -5.89 3.33
C ASP A 37 4.76 -5.37 4.41
N ALA A 38 3.50 -5.82 4.39
CA ALA A 38 2.50 -5.43 5.38
C ALA A 38 2.62 -6.20 6.70
N SER A 39 3.07 -7.47 6.67
CA SER A 39 3.14 -8.35 7.85
C SER A 39 4.48 -8.36 8.55
N SER A 40 5.56 -7.98 7.86
CA SER A 40 6.93 -8.07 8.38
C SER A 40 7.11 -7.29 9.68
N HIS A 41 7.55 -7.98 10.73
CA HIS A 41 7.83 -7.44 12.07
C HIS A 41 6.63 -6.86 12.85
N VAL A 42 5.41 -6.95 12.32
CA VAL A 42 4.21 -6.34 12.94
C VAL A 42 3.06 -7.32 13.14
N LEU A 43 3.11 -8.49 12.52
CA LEU A 43 2.11 -9.54 12.61
C LEU A 43 2.74 -10.84 13.10
N SER A 44 2.11 -11.48 14.09
CA SER A 44 2.44 -12.82 14.52
C SER A 44 1.19 -13.69 14.50
N VAL A 45 1.13 -14.63 13.56
CA VAL A 45 0.02 -15.59 13.43
C VAL A 45 0.28 -16.79 14.31
N SER A 46 -0.72 -17.17 15.09
CA SER A 46 -0.70 -18.35 15.97
C SER A 46 -0.99 -19.64 15.18
N GLY A 47 -0.48 -20.76 15.68
CA GLY A 47 -0.77 -22.08 15.10
C GLY A 47 0.38 -22.65 14.25
N THR A 48 0.07 -23.73 13.54
CA THR A 48 1.02 -24.46 12.68
C THR A 48 1.36 -23.68 11.42
N GLU A 49 2.44 -24.06 10.71
CA GLU A 49 2.76 -23.46 9.40
C GLU A 49 1.62 -23.63 8.38
N THR A 50 0.93 -24.78 8.41
CA THR A 50 -0.27 -25.00 7.56
C THR A 50 -1.38 -24.00 7.90
N THR A 51 -1.62 -23.73 9.19
CA THR A 51 -2.61 -22.73 9.61
C THR A 51 -2.24 -21.33 9.09
N LYS A 52 -0.97 -20.94 9.22
CA LYS A 52 -0.48 -19.63 8.75
C LYS A 52 -0.62 -19.50 7.23
N GLU A 53 -0.27 -20.56 6.49
CA GLU A 53 -0.38 -20.58 5.04
C GLU A 53 -1.85 -20.50 4.58
N ASN A 54 -2.76 -21.22 5.23
CA ASN A 54 -4.18 -21.15 4.93
C ASN A 54 -4.74 -19.73 5.15
N LEU A 55 -4.43 -19.10 6.29
CA LEU A 55 -4.89 -17.73 6.58
C LEU A 55 -4.35 -16.72 5.58
N LYS A 56 -3.10 -16.89 5.15
CA LYS A 56 -2.50 -16.04 4.11
C LYS A 56 -3.23 -16.24 2.77
N ASN A 57 -3.55 -17.48 2.40
CA ASN A 57 -4.26 -17.78 1.16
C ASN A 57 -5.71 -17.28 1.19
N ASP A 58 -6.43 -17.45 2.32
CA ASP A 58 -7.77 -16.89 2.51
C ASP A 58 -7.76 -15.35 2.34
N GLY A 59 -6.77 -14.67 2.92
CA GLY A 59 -6.60 -13.23 2.75
C GLY A 59 -6.24 -12.83 1.32
N LEU A 60 -5.39 -13.61 0.64
CA LEU A 60 -5.04 -13.40 -0.76
C LEU A 60 -6.28 -13.46 -1.65
N ASP A 61 -7.15 -14.46 -1.44
CA ASP A 61 -8.37 -14.62 -2.23
C ASP A 61 -9.34 -13.44 -2.02
N LYS A 62 -9.42 -12.89 -0.79
CA LYS A 62 -10.23 -11.69 -0.52
C LYS A 62 -9.72 -10.46 -1.26
N ILE A 63 -8.42 -10.27 -1.30
CA ILE A 63 -7.83 -9.14 -2.04
C ILE A 63 -7.98 -9.32 -3.56
N LYS A 64 -7.90 -10.54 -4.08
CA LYS A 64 -8.20 -10.81 -5.50
C LYS A 64 -9.65 -10.44 -5.84
N ILE A 65 -10.61 -10.82 -5.00
CA ILE A 65 -12.02 -10.43 -5.15
C ILE A 65 -12.18 -8.91 -5.12
N PHE A 66 -11.47 -8.23 -4.22
CA PHE A 66 -11.45 -6.77 -4.18
C PHE A 66 -10.94 -6.17 -5.50
N ILE A 67 -9.79 -6.64 -6.03
CA ILE A 67 -9.24 -6.17 -7.31
C ILE A 67 -10.28 -6.35 -8.44
N ASP A 68 -10.92 -7.49 -8.52
CA ASP A 68 -11.93 -7.74 -9.53
C ASP A 68 -13.15 -6.83 -9.36
N SER A 69 -13.58 -6.57 -8.11
CA SER A 69 -14.72 -5.71 -7.80
C SER A 69 -14.52 -4.25 -8.20
N ILE A 70 -13.32 -3.68 -7.94
CA ILE A 70 -13.02 -2.28 -8.30
C ILE A 70 -12.82 -2.09 -9.83
N CYS A 71 -12.60 -3.17 -10.56
CA CYS A 71 -12.55 -3.15 -12.02
C CYS A 71 -13.93 -3.12 -12.68
N LEU A 72 -15.02 -3.26 -11.93
CA LEU A 72 -16.39 -3.16 -12.46
C LEU A 72 -16.76 -1.69 -12.69
N GLU A 73 -17.63 -1.46 -13.66
CA GLU A 73 -18.21 -0.13 -13.88
C GLU A 73 -19.01 0.31 -12.65
N LYS A 74 -18.82 1.58 -12.22
CA LYS A 74 -19.49 2.18 -11.07
C LYS A 74 -19.17 1.56 -9.70
N ALA A 75 -18.03 0.89 -9.58
CA ALA A 75 -17.58 0.44 -8.27
C ALA A 75 -17.20 1.66 -7.39
N ASP A 76 -17.67 1.69 -6.16
CA ASP A 76 -17.19 2.62 -5.13
C ASP A 76 -15.92 2.04 -4.53
N TYR A 77 -14.77 2.63 -4.85
CA TYR A 77 -13.47 2.17 -4.36
C TYR A 77 -13.40 2.17 -2.84
N GLU A 78 -13.90 3.22 -2.19
CA GLU A 78 -13.87 3.36 -0.74
C GLU A 78 -14.68 2.27 -0.05
N GLU A 79 -15.90 2.02 -0.52
CA GLU A 79 -16.77 0.97 0.00
C GLU A 79 -16.13 -0.41 -0.15
N GLN A 80 -15.60 -0.72 -1.33
CA GLN A 80 -14.94 -2.01 -1.59
C GLN A 80 -13.66 -2.18 -0.78
N HIS A 81 -12.87 -1.11 -0.62
CA HIS A 81 -11.67 -1.12 0.20
C HIS A 81 -12.00 -1.38 1.68
N ARG A 82 -12.99 -0.68 2.23
CA ARG A 82 -13.46 -0.88 3.60
C ARG A 82 -13.95 -2.31 3.82
N LYS A 83 -14.80 -2.80 2.92
CA LYS A 83 -15.32 -4.19 2.97
C LYS A 83 -14.19 -5.21 2.97
N CYS A 84 -13.20 -5.06 2.09
CA CYS A 84 -12.05 -5.97 2.04
C CYS A 84 -11.24 -5.93 3.35
N CYS A 85 -11.01 -4.74 3.93
CA CYS A 85 -10.36 -4.62 5.23
C CYS A 85 -11.12 -5.37 6.33
N ASP A 86 -12.44 -5.21 6.40
CA ASP A 86 -13.30 -5.87 7.40
C ASP A 86 -13.28 -7.40 7.23
N GLU A 87 -13.29 -7.89 6.00
CA GLU A 87 -13.17 -9.33 5.70
C GLU A 87 -11.80 -9.88 6.12
N LEU A 88 -10.72 -9.16 5.86
CA LEU A 88 -9.37 -9.54 6.33
C LEU A 88 -9.29 -9.58 7.86
N LEU A 89 -9.83 -8.59 8.55
CA LEU A 89 -9.92 -8.59 10.02
C LEU A 89 -10.68 -9.82 10.52
N GLY A 90 -11.79 -10.19 9.87
CA GLY A 90 -12.57 -11.39 10.19
C GLY A 90 -11.77 -12.68 10.06
N ILE A 91 -10.95 -12.83 9.00
CA ILE A 91 -10.09 -13.99 8.77
C ILE A 91 -9.09 -14.18 9.91
N TYR A 92 -8.45 -13.10 10.38
CA TYR A 92 -7.39 -13.15 11.39
C TYR A 92 -7.89 -13.04 12.83
N LYS A 93 -9.18 -12.81 13.07
CA LYS A 93 -9.77 -12.65 14.41
C LYS A 93 -9.48 -13.86 15.31
N GLY A 94 -8.83 -13.61 16.45
CA GLY A 94 -8.47 -14.65 17.42
C GLY A 94 -7.39 -15.64 16.97
N LYS A 95 -6.70 -15.35 15.84
CA LYS A 95 -5.68 -16.25 15.25
C LYS A 95 -4.28 -15.62 15.24
N THR A 96 -4.10 -14.53 15.97
CA THR A 96 -2.83 -13.82 16.09
C THR A 96 -2.41 -13.68 17.55
N ASP A 97 -1.10 -13.47 17.78
CA ASP A 97 -0.56 -13.14 19.11
C ASP A 97 -1.13 -11.76 19.55
N GLU A 98 -1.58 -11.63 20.81
CA GLU A 98 -2.15 -10.39 21.35
C GLU A 98 -1.19 -9.18 21.27
N ARG A 99 0.13 -9.44 21.29
CA ARG A 99 1.15 -8.38 21.16
C ARG A 99 1.34 -7.90 19.72
N TYR A 100 0.99 -8.74 18.74
CA TYR A 100 1.14 -8.49 17.31
C TYR A 100 -0.15 -8.87 16.57
N PRO A 101 -1.28 -8.22 16.90
CA PRO A 101 -2.58 -8.54 16.32
C PRO A 101 -2.63 -8.12 14.85
N PHE A 102 -3.52 -8.76 14.09
CA PHE A 102 -3.91 -8.26 12.79
C PHE A 102 -4.85 -7.08 12.98
N THR A 103 -4.45 -5.91 12.53
CA THR A 103 -5.17 -4.64 12.75
C THR A 103 -5.69 -4.07 11.44
N TYR A 104 -6.52 -3.06 11.53
CA TYR A 104 -6.95 -2.28 10.38
C TYR A 104 -5.75 -1.68 9.61
N GLY A 105 -4.73 -1.20 10.35
CA GLY A 105 -3.49 -0.69 9.77
C GLY A 105 -2.75 -1.72 8.91
N ILE A 106 -2.75 -2.99 9.30
CA ILE A 106 -2.12 -4.08 8.52
C ILE A 106 -2.98 -4.40 7.29
N ALA A 107 -4.31 -4.49 7.45
CA ALA A 107 -5.23 -4.78 6.37
C ALA A 107 -5.12 -3.73 5.24
N GLN A 108 -5.26 -2.44 5.56
CA GLN A 108 -5.14 -1.36 4.60
C GLN A 108 -3.77 -1.35 3.91
N LYS A 109 -2.70 -1.60 4.67
CA LYS A 109 -1.36 -1.61 4.06
C LYS A 109 -1.21 -2.77 3.08
N TRP A 110 -1.74 -3.95 3.40
CA TRP A 110 -1.72 -5.08 2.47
C TRP A 110 -2.46 -4.76 1.18
N ILE A 111 -3.68 -4.21 1.26
CA ILE A 111 -4.47 -3.81 0.09
C ILE A 111 -3.73 -2.73 -0.72
N ASN A 112 -3.31 -1.63 -0.07
CA ASN A 112 -2.71 -0.49 -0.77
C ASN A 112 -1.34 -0.82 -1.38
N MET A 113 -0.54 -1.66 -0.71
CA MET A 113 0.70 -2.18 -1.32
C MET A 113 0.40 -3.08 -2.50
N THR A 114 -0.67 -3.87 -2.46
CA THR A 114 -1.12 -4.67 -3.60
C THR A 114 -1.46 -3.79 -4.79
N MET A 115 -2.29 -2.75 -4.57
CA MET A 115 -2.68 -1.81 -5.62
C MET A 115 -1.47 -1.10 -6.21
N LYS A 116 -0.54 -0.64 -5.37
CA LYS A 116 0.71 -0.04 -5.80
C LYS A 116 1.54 -0.98 -6.66
N TYR A 117 1.72 -2.24 -6.24
CA TYR A 117 2.50 -3.20 -7.01
C TYR A 117 1.82 -3.58 -8.32
N LEU A 118 0.50 -3.76 -8.30
CA LEU A 118 -0.26 -3.99 -9.52
C LEU A 118 -0.14 -2.83 -10.50
N TYR A 119 -0.28 -1.58 -10.01
CA TYR A 119 -0.10 -0.38 -10.82
C TYR A 119 1.30 -0.29 -11.45
N ILE A 120 2.37 -0.56 -10.68
CA ILE A 120 3.75 -0.59 -11.18
C ILE A 120 3.93 -1.68 -12.24
N ILE A 121 3.47 -2.91 -11.99
CA ILE A 121 3.61 -4.03 -12.93
C ILE A 121 2.88 -3.72 -14.23
N LEU A 122 1.64 -3.24 -14.16
CA LEU A 122 0.85 -2.91 -15.34
C LEU A 122 1.40 -1.72 -16.11
N SER A 123 2.00 -0.72 -15.44
CA SER A 123 2.71 0.39 -16.10
C SER A 123 3.94 -0.10 -16.87
N ILE A 124 4.66 -1.09 -16.34
CA ILE A 124 5.76 -1.74 -17.06
C ILE A 124 5.24 -2.52 -18.27
N LEU A 125 4.19 -3.32 -18.08
CA LEU A 125 3.56 -4.08 -19.17
C LEU A 125 3.05 -3.15 -20.28
N GLY A 126 2.43 -2.02 -19.93
CA GLY A 126 2.01 -1.01 -20.89
C GLY A 126 3.15 -0.49 -21.76
N LYS A 127 4.36 -0.33 -21.19
CA LYS A 127 5.53 0.11 -21.95
C LYS A 127 6.11 -0.96 -22.89
N TYR A 128 6.12 -2.24 -22.46
CA TYR A 128 6.84 -3.31 -23.17
C TYR A 128 5.91 -4.31 -23.88
N LYS A 129 4.67 -4.43 -23.43
CA LYS A 129 3.69 -5.40 -23.88
C LYS A 129 2.28 -4.79 -23.95
N GLU A 130 2.13 -3.63 -24.61
CA GLU A 130 0.87 -2.88 -24.73
C GLU A 130 -0.33 -3.73 -25.18
N ASN A 131 -0.07 -4.72 -26.04
CA ASN A 131 -1.10 -5.65 -26.54
C ASN A 131 -1.31 -6.87 -25.63
N HIS A 132 -0.60 -6.98 -24.50
CA HIS A 132 -0.81 -8.08 -23.57
C HIS A 132 -2.20 -8.03 -22.95
N GLU A 133 -2.86 -9.17 -22.79
CA GLU A 133 -4.22 -9.27 -22.25
C GLU A 133 -4.33 -8.60 -20.86
N CYS A 134 -3.37 -8.85 -19.97
CA CYS A 134 -3.31 -8.22 -18.65
C CYS A 134 -3.31 -6.69 -18.71
N TYR A 135 -2.59 -6.11 -19.67
CA TYR A 135 -2.58 -4.66 -19.82
C TYR A 135 -3.97 -4.13 -20.12
N ARG A 136 -4.66 -4.72 -21.13
CA ARG A 136 -6.01 -4.29 -21.51
C ARG A 136 -7.05 -4.54 -20.43
N ASP A 137 -6.97 -5.70 -19.76
CA ASP A 137 -7.99 -6.11 -18.79
C ASP A 137 -7.92 -5.34 -17.48
N TYR A 138 -6.74 -4.92 -17.05
CA TYR A 138 -6.54 -4.32 -15.74
C TYR A 138 -6.00 -2.91 -15.79
N PHE A 139 -4.99 -2.60 -16.59
CA PHE A 139 -4.34 -1.29 -16.56
C PHE A 139 -5.31 -0.17 -16.96
N GLU A 140 -6.06 -0.34 -18.04
CA GLU A 140 -7.05 0.64 -18.48
C GLU A 140 -8.16 0.87 -17.43
N LYS A 141 -8.53 -0.18 -16.69
CA LYS A 141 -9.53 -0.09 -15.62
C LYS A 141 -8.94 0.60 -14.38
N LEU A 142 -7.68 0.30 -14.04
CA LEU A 142 -7.00 0.91 -12.90
C LEU A 142 -6.70 2.39 -13.14
N ILE A 143 -6.34 2.81 -14.35
CA ILE A 143 -6.16 4.23 -14.68
C ILE A 143 -7.43 5.04 -14.40
N ARG A 144 -8.62 4.47 -14.64
CA ARG A 144 -9.89 5.18 -14.38
C ARG A 144 -10.13 5.49 -12.91
N ILE A 145 -9.56 4.72 -12.01
CA ILE A 145 -9.72 4.88 -10.55
C ILE A 145 -8.41 5.31 -9.85
N GLU A 146 -7.38 5.68 -10.60
CA GLU A 146 -6.06 6.00 -10.03
C GLU A 146 -6.10 7.12 -8.98
N SER A 147 -6.94 8.15 -9.19
CA SER A 147 -7.14 9.23 -8.24
C SER A 147 -7.87 8.80 -6.96
N GLU A 148 -8.59 7.68 -7.01
CA GLU A 148 -9.31 7.12 -5.87
C GLU A 148 -8.43 6.18 -5.04
N MET A 149 -7.31 5.68 -5.60
CA MET A 149 -6.41 4.77 -4.89
C MET A 149 -5.80 5.44 -3.67
N ASP A 150 -5.65 4.66 -2.63
CA ASP A 150 -5.02 5.09 -1.39
C ASP A 150 -3.53 4.77 -1.37
N VAL A 151 -2.74 5.64 -0.75
CA VAL A 151 -1.31 5.37 -0.56
C VAL A 151 -1.09 4.38 0.60
N PRO A 152 -0.10 3.48 0.50
CA PRO A 152 0.27 2.62 1.62
C PRO A 152 0.82 3.46 2.79
N LEU A 153 0.10 3.50 3.92
CA LEU A 153 0.61 4.21 5.09
C LEU A 153 1.76 3.43 5.74
N ASP A 154 2.89 4.09 5.87
CA ASP A 154 4.02 3.59 6.63
C ASP A 154 4.74 4.71 7.40
N SER A 155 5.81 4.35 8.11
CA SER A 155 6.52 5.35 8.93
C SER A 155 7.26 6.40 8.11
N PHE A 156 7.60 6.12 6.84
CA PHE A 156 8.25 7.07 5.93
C PHE A 156 7.25 8.12 5.48
N LEU A 157 6.07 7.65 5.05
CA LEU A 157 5.00 8.54 4.62
C LEU A 157 4.51 9.41 5.77
N LEU A 158 4.25 8.82 6.95
CA LEU A 158 3.83 9.58 8.14
C LEU A 158 4.86 10.64 8.54
N GLU A 159 6.16 10.38 8.33
CA GLU A 159 7.22 11.36 8.60
C GLU A 159 7.20 12.52 7.60
N TYR A 160 6.92 12.24 6.32
CA TYR A 160 6.89 13.25 5.28
C TYR A 160 5.67 14.17 5.38
N ILE A 161 4.49 13.59 5.58
CA ILE A 161 3.23 14.35 5.59
C ILE A 161 3.03 15.17 6.88
N SER A 162 3.69 14.78 7.98
CA SER A 162 3.64 15.51 9.25
C SER A 162 4.69 16.61 9.29
N ASN A 163 4.45 17.62 10.15
CA ASN A 163 5.32 18.79 10.23
C ASN A 163 6.59 18.59 11.09
N SER A 164 6.77 17.42 11.70
CA SER A 164 7.90 17.19 12.61
C SER A 164 8.62 15.87 12.30
N PRO A 165 9.80 15.92 11.68
CA PRO A 165 10.61 14.73 11.48
C PRO A 165 11.06 14.13 12.81
N LYS A 166 11.15 12.79 12.88
CA LYS A 166 11.54 12.04 14.09
C LYS A 166 12.87 12.45 14.70
N LYS A 167 13.77 13.03 13.92
CA LYS A 167 15.11 13.42 14.36
C LYS A 167 15.42 14.86 13.97
N LYS A 168 16.03 15.62 14.88
CA LYS A 168 16.47 17.00 14.62
C LYS A 168 17.32 17.15 13.35
N LYS A 169 18.14 16.14 13.01
CA LYS A 169 18.96 16.16 11.80
C LYS A 169 18.16 16.23 10.49
N TYR A 170 16.86 16.00 10.52
CA TYR A 170 15.98 16.11 9.35
C TYR A 170 15.17 17.41 9.32
N GLN A 171 15.36 18.31 10.27
CA GLN A 171 14.66 19.60 10.29
C GLN A 171 14.94 20.43 9.05
N GLU A 172 16.17 20.36 8.51
CA GLU A 172 16.54 21.04 7.25
C GLU A 172 15.73 20.52 6.05
N HIS A 173 15.24 19.28 6.12
CA HIS A 173 14.42 18.68 5.07
C HIS A 173 12.94 18.97 5.23
N ARG A 174 12.52 19.46 6.40
CA ARG A 174 11.15 19.82 6.73
C ARG A 174 10.61 20.95 5.84
N GLU A 175 11.44 21.94 5.54
CA GLU A 175 11.08 23.10 4.72
C GLU A 175 10.88 22.73 3.24
N GLN A 176 11.28 21.53 2.82
CA GLN A 176 11.27 21.08 1.44
C GLN A 176 10.06 20.23 1.05
N GLY A 177 8.96 20.24 1.81
CA GLY A 177 7.76 19.56 1.37
C GLY A 177 6.91 18.84 2.41
N ALA A 178 6.99 19.22 3.68
CA ALA A 178 6.00 18.76 4.66
C ALA A 178 4.61 19.26 4.26
N MET A 179 3.64 18.35 4.20
CA MET A 179 2.27 18.70 3.79
C MET A 179 1.43 19.28 4.93
N ASP A 180 1.97 19.37 6.16
CA ASP A 180 1.29 19.85 7.36
C ASP A 180 -0.06 19.14 7.59
N ILE A 181 -0.06 17.81 7.48
CA ILE A 181 -1.23 16.97 7.75
C ILE A 181 -1.16 16.46 9.19
N GLN A 182 -2.26 16.59 9.93
CA GLN A 182 -2.40 15.99 11.25
C GLN A 182 -2.52 14.48 11.14
N ILE A 183 -1.72 13.78 11.94
CA ILE A 183 -1.71 12.30 12.03
C ILE A 183 -2.12 11.86 13.43
N LEU A 184 -2.65 10.64 13.55
CA LEU A 184 -3.02 10.06 14.84
C LEU A 184 -1.79 9.85 15.72
N GLN A 185 -1.82 10.39 16.94
CA GLN A 185 -0.75 10.29 17.94
C GLN A 185 -1.01 9.13 18.91
N LYS A 186 0.03 8.70 19.63
CA LYS A 186 -0.05 7.62 20.63
C LYS A 186 -1.03 7.88 21.77
N ASN A 187 -1.34 9.15 22.03
CA ASN A 187 -2.33 9.56 23.04
C ASN A 187 -3.77 9.61 22.51
N GLY A 188 -4.01 9.15 21.30
CA GLY A 188 -5.33 9.14 20.67
C GLY A 188 -5.77 10.46 20.04
N GLN A 189 -4.98 11.54 20.20
CA GLN A 189 -5.27 12.83 19.60
C GLN A 189 -4.60 12.98 18.22
N LYS A 190 -5.07 13.93 17.42
CA LYS A 190 -4.40 14.33 16.18
C LYS A 190 -3.32 15.36 16.45
N GLY A 191 -2.23 15.29 15.71
CA GLY A 191 -1.13 16.24 15.83
C GLY A 191 -0.13 16.11 14.70
N TYR A 192 0.81 17.03 14.65
CA TYR A 192 1.80 17.13 13.56
C TYR A 192 3.14 16.45 13.86
N TYR A 193 3.27 15.74 14.99
CA TYR A 193 4.54 15.20 15.44
C TYR A 193 4.74 13.74 15.04
N SER A 194 5.60 13.47 14.06
CA SER A 194 5.88 12.11 13.59
C SER A 194 6.54 11.20 14.65
N ASP A 195 7.28 11.77 15.59
CA ASP A 195 7.88 11.05 16.72
C ASP A 195 6.86 10.58 17.76
N LYS A 196 5.71 11.26 17.82
CA LYS A 196 4.57 10.91 18.67
C LYS A 196 3.50 10.14 17.90
N ALA A 197 3.67 9.93 16.59
CA ALA A 197 2.72 9.22 15.75
C ALA A 197 2.39 7.82 16.32
N LEU A 198 1.11 7.45 16.27
CA LEU A 198 0.73 6.06 16.40
C LEU A 198 1.32 5.30 15.22
N ALA A 199 1.96 4.15 15.47
CA ALA A 199 2.46 3.33 14.38
C ALA A 199 1.29 2.92 13.47
N TRP A 200 1.47 3.00 12.16
CA TRP A 200 0.42 2.65 11.19
C TRP A 200 -0.17 1.25 11.45
N SER A 201 0.66 0.30 11.88
CA SER A 201 0.26 -1.08 12.25
C SER A 201 -0.58 -1.18 13.53
N LYS A 202 -0.83 -0.08 14.22
CA LYS A 202 -1.67 0.01 15.43
C LYS A 202 -2.99 0.74 15.18
N TYR A 203 -3.31 1.06 13.92
CA TYR A 203 -4.61 1.63 13.58
C TYR A 203 -5.67 0.53 13.71
N GLU A 204 -6.57 0.67 14.67
CA GLU A 204 -7.62 -0.32 14.98
C GLU A 204 -8.92 -0.03 14.24
N ASN A 205 -9.12 1.22 13.80
CA ASN A 205 -10.35 1.69 13.19
C ASN A 205 -10.12 2.28 11.81
N TYR A 206 -11.17 2.24 10.98
CA TYR A 206 -11.18 2.77 9.62
C TYR A 206 -11.11 4.30 9.57
N GLU A 207 -11.85 4.99 10.43
CA GLU A 207 -12.08 6.42 10.35
C GLU A 207 -10.78 7.25 10.39
N PRO A 208 -9.83 7.03 11.32
CA PRO A 208 -8.57 7.79 11.31
C PRO A 208 -7.72 7.56 10.06
N TYR A 209 -7.76 6.35 9.54
CA TYR A 209 -7.09 6.02 8.28
C TYR A 209 -7.75 6.76 7.11
N ARG A 210 -9.07 6.68 6.99
CA ARG A 210 -9.81 7.28 5.88
C ARG A 210 -9.68 8.80 5.85
N GLU A 211 -9.79 9.42 6.99
CA GLU A 211 -9.61 10.87 7.11
C GLU A 211 -8.22 11.32 6.66
N LEU A 212 -7.18 10.56 7.02
CA LEU A 212 -5.82 10.83 6.59
C LEU A 212 -5.69 10.73 5.07
N GLN A 213 -6.22 9.67 4.45
CA GLN A 213 -6.21 9.49 2.99
C GLN A 213 -6.97 10.61 2.28
N SER A 214 -8.16 10.97 2.75
CA SER A 214 -8.97 12.05 2.18
C SER A 214 -8.26 13.41 2.27
N THR A 215 -7.62 13.68 3.41
CA THR A 215 -6.85 14.92 3.61
C THR A 215 -5.63 14.95 2.69
N LEU A 216 -4.95 13.83 2.52
CA LEU A 216 -3.81 13.72 1.62
C LEU A 216 -4.21 13.96 0.17
N LYS A 217 -5.26 13.27 -0.31
CA LYS A 217 -5.78 13.45 -1.68
C LYS A 217 -6.16 14.91 -1.95
N LYS A 218 -6.86 15.55 -1.03
CA LYS A 218 -7.19 16.98 -1.14
C LYS A 218 -5.95 17.87 -1.24
N LYS A 219 -4.89 17.56 -0.51
CA LYS A 219 -3.62 18.30 -0.60
C LYS A 219 -2.90 18.05 -1.93
N LEU A 220 -3.06 16.88 -2.53
CA LEU A 220 -2.47 16.54 -3.82
C LEU A 220 -3.14 17.30 -4.98
N GLU A 221 -4.38 17.76 -4.84
CA GLU A 221 -5.05 18.58 -5.87
C GLU A 221 -4.24 19.86 -6.22
N ASP A 222 -3.50 20.39 -5.23
CA ASP A 222 -2.66 21.58 -5.36
C ASP A 222 -1.21 21.26 -5.76
N CYS A 223 -0.84 19.97 -5.88
CA CYS A 223 0.49 19.51 -6.25
C CYS A 223 0.64 19.31 -7.76
N GLU A 224 1.89 19.30 -8.25
CA GLU A 224 2.20 18.93 -9.62
C GLU A 224 1.78 17.48 -9.91
N GLU A 225 2.16 16.57 -9.03
CA GLU A 225 1.76 15.16 -9.10
C GLU A 225 0.47 14.94 -8.29
N LYS A 226 -0.63 14.73 -9.00
CA LYS A 226 -1.98 14.56 -8.41
C LYS A 226 -2.35 13.11 -8.13
N ASN A 227 -1.71 12.16 -8.84
CA ASN A 227 -1.93 10.74 -8.60
C ASN A 227 -1.26 10.32 -7.28
N PRO A 228 -2.01 9.76 -6.31
CA PRO A 228 -1.46 9.41 -5.01
C PRO A 228 -0.30 8.41 -5.08
N LEU A 229 -0.34 7.44 -5.98
CA LEU A 229 0.71 6.41 -6.09
C LEU A 229 1.96 6.92 -6.79
N ASP A 230 1.82 7.78 -7.81
CA ASP A 230 2.95 8.42 -8.49
C ASP A 230 3.65 9.42 -7.57
N TRP A 231 2.87 10.15 -6.76
CA TRP A 231 3.41 11.04 -5.74
C TRP A 231 4.16 10.29 -4.61
N GLU A 232 3.62 9.16 -4.14
CA GLU A 232 4.17 8.42 -3.00
C GLU A 232 5.55 7.83 -3.28
N GLY A 233 5.79 7.31 -4.46
CA GLY A 233 7.07 6.67 -4.83
C GLY A 233 8.30 7.57 -4.62
N PRO A 234 8.38 8.76 -5.25
CA PRO A 234 9.45 9.73 -5.03
C PRO A 234 9.58 10.19 -3.57
N VAL A 235 8.45 10.39 -2.87
CA VAL A 235 8.42 10.78 -1.46
C VAL A 235 9.08 9.72 -0.59
N TRP A 236 8.71 8.45 -0.79
CA TRP A 236 9.28 7.33 -0.05
C TRP A 236 10.81 7.25 -0.24
N ILE A 237 11.29 7.38 -1.48
CA ILE A 237 12.73 7.40 -1.80
C ILE A 237 13.42 8.58 -1.10
N LYS A 238 12.82 9.77 -1.13
CA LYS A 238 13.36 10.97 -0.49
C LYS A 238 13.56 10.76 1.01
N VAL A 239 12.53 10.28 1.73
CA VAL A 239 12.61 10.01 3.17
C VAL A 239 13.58 8.86 3.48
N SER A 240 13.62 7.82 2.67
CA SER A 240 14.57 6.72 2.82
C SER A 240 16.02 7.22 2.79
N ARG A 241 16.34 8.15 1.88
CA ARG A 241 17.67 8.78 1.80
C ARG A 241 17.98 9.65 3.02
N TRP A 242 17.00 10.35 3.58
CA TRP A 242 17.19 11.13 4.81
C TRP A 242 17.55 10.27 6.01
N ARG A 243 16.96 9.08 6.12
CA ARG A 243 17.20 8.15 7.24
C ARG A 243 18.56 7.47 7.18
N LYS A 244 19.18 7.40 5.99
CA LYS A 244 20.52 6.80 5.79
C LYS A 244 21.67 7.75 6.09
N LYS A 245 21.42 9.06 6.14
CA LYS A 245 22.38 10.10 6.51
C LYS A 245 22.37 10.32 8.04
#